data_3e9854fdec7d6df4602a943239cf4359
#
_entry.id   3e9854fdec7d6df4602a943239cf4359
#
_cell.length_a   1.000
_cell.length_b   1.000
_cell.length_c   1.000
_cell.angle_alpha   90.00
_cell.angle_beta   90.00
_cell.angle_gamma   90.00
#
_symmetry.space_group_name_H-M   'P 1'
#
loop_
_entity.id
_entity.type
_entity.pdbx_description
1 polymer ?
#
loop_
_entity_poly.entity_id
_entity_poly.type
_entity_poly.pdbx_seq_one_letter_code
_entity_poly.pdbx_strand_id
1 'polypeptide(L)'
;MGFLYFDTEDVPGNAGMFDQLMAMQWVKDNIAAFGGNPANITLMGESAGACSVSLHLLSPLSRHLFSQAIMQSASATVPWGVITKEESLMRGLRLAELMKCPHER
;
A
#
# COMPACT_ATOMS: atom_id res chain seq x y z
N MET A 1 -5.75 10.15 2.39
CA MET A 1 -4.29 10.16 2.54
C MET A 1 -3.81 8.77 2.98
N GLY A 2 -3.42 7.96 2.01
CA GLY A 2 -3.24 6.50 2.17
C GLY A 2 -2.11 6.05 3.10
N PHE A 3 -1.18 6.94 3.48
CA PHE A 3 -0.03 6.59 4.31
C PHE A 3 0.17 7.52 5.50
N LEU A 4 -0.81 8.37 5.79
CA LEU A 4 -0.79 9.23 6.96
C LEU A 4 -0.88 8.39 8.23
N TYR A 5 -0.07 8.75 9.25
CA TYR A 5 0.01 8.04 10.51
C TYR A 5 0.07 9.02 11.68
N PHE A 6 -0.83 8.86 12.65
CA PHE A 6 -0.89 9.66 13.88
C PHE A 6 -0.89 8.83 15.17
N ASP A 7 -0.66 7.54 15.07
CA ASP A 7 -0.72 6.60 16.20
C ASP A 7 -2.08 6.62 16.92
N THR A 8 -3.14 6.80 16.15
CA THR A 8 -4.53 6.83 16.61
C THR A 8 -5.35 5.79 15.85
N GLU A 9 -6.47 5.37 16.42
CA GLU A 9 -7.34 4.34 15.82
C GLU A 9 -7.92 4.79 14.46
N ASP A 10 -8.20 6.07 14.31
CA ASP A 10 -8.75 6.66 13.09
C ASP A 10 -7.69 7.00 12.01
N VAL A 11 -6.41 7.08 12.41
CA VAL A 11 -5.29 7.29 11.49
C VAL A 11 -4.15 6.29 11.77
N PRO A 12 -4.41 4.99 11.58
CA PRO A 12 -3.49 3.92 11.99
C PRO A 12 -2.27 3.77 11.07
N GLY A 13 -2.26 4.43 9.91
CA GLY A 13 -1.25 4.29 8.86
C GLY A 13 -1.49 3.10 7.93
N ASN A 14 -0.70 3.05 6.86
CA ASN A 14 -0.67 1.96 5.89
C ASN A 14 -2.00 1.70 5.14
N ALA A 15 -2.95 2.62 5.21
CA ALA A 15 -4.27 2.47 4.60
C ALA A 15 -4.20 2.25 3.09
N GLY A 16 -3.23 2.89 2.40
CA GLY A 16 -3.03 2.72 0.97
C GLY A 16 -2.65 1.29 0.57
N MET A 17 -1.84 0.60 1.37
CA MET A 17 -1.51 -0.80 1.12
C MET A 17 -2.71 -1.72 1.37
N PHE A 18 -3.53 -1.45 2.38
CA PHE A 18 -4.78 -2.17 2.62
C PHE A 18 -5.83 -1.92 1.54
N ASP A 19 -5.90 -0.71 0.97
CA ASP A 19 -6.72 -0.43 -0.21
C ASP A 19 -6.30 -1.29 -1.41
N GLN A 20 -5.00 -1.43 -1.65
CA GLN A 20 -4.46 -2.28 -2.70
C GLN A 20 -4.80 -3.76 -2.43
N LEU A 21 -4.67 -4.22 -1.19
CA LEU A 21 -5.05 -5.57 -0.79
C LEU A 21 -6.53 -5.86 -1.07
N MET A 22 -7.41 -4.93 -0.71
CA MET A 22 -8.85 -5.03 -0.98
C MET A 22 -9.15 -5.07 -2.48
N ALA A 23 -8.47 -4.23 -3.28
CA ALA A 23 -8.62 -4.23 -4.73
C ALA A 23 -8.18 -5.55 -5.36
N MET A 24 -7.07 -6.13 -4.91
CA MET A 24 -6.60 -7.44 -5.39
C MET A 24 -7.59 -8.56 -5.03
N GLN A 25 -8.13 -8.54 -3.81
CA GLN A 25 -9.15 -9.50 -3.40
C GLN A 25 -10.40 -9.38 -4.27
N TRP A 26 -10.84 -8.14 -4.53
CA TRP A 26 -11.98 -7.90 -5.41
C TRP A 26 -11.75 -8.46 -6.82
N VAL A 27 -10.57 -8.24 -7.40
CA VAL A 27 -10.20 -8.80 -8.72
C VAL A 27 -10.24 -10.33 -8.66
N LYS A 28 -9.63 -10.93 -7.64
CA LYS A 28 -9.61 -12.38 -7.45
C LYS A 28 -11.03 -12.97 -7.44
N ASP A 29 -11.96 -12.30 -6.74
CA ASP A 29 -13.33 -12.78 -6.55
C ASP A 29 -14.21 -12.54 -7.78
N ASN A 30 -13.93 -11.52 -8.60
CA ASN A 30 -14.86 -11.06 -9.63
C ASN A 30 -14.35 -11.21 -11.06
N ILE A 31 -13.05 -11.41 -11.29
CA ILE A 31 -12.48 -11.29 -12.64
C ILE A 31 -13.02 -12.36 -13.62
N ALA A 32 -13.46 -13.50 -13.12
CA ALA A 32 -14.07 -14.53 -13.96
C ALA A 32 -15.35 -14.02 -14.67
N ALA A 33 -16.14 -13.17 -14.02
CA ALA A 33 -17.33 -12.55 -14.61
C ALA A 33 -17.01 -11.61 -15.79
N PHE A 34 -15.76 -11.14 -15.86
CA PHE A 34 -15.25 -10.29 -16.95
C PHE A 34 -14.47 -11.07 -18.01
N GLY A 35 -14.47 -12.40 -17.93
CA GLY A 35 -13.73 -13.28 -18.85
C GLY A 35 -12.26 -13.49 -18.48
N GLY A 36 -11.82 -13.02 -17.32
CA GLY A 36 -10.46 -13.22 -16.81
C GLY A 36 -10.31 -14.55 -16.04
N ASN A 37 -9.05 -14.90 -15.77
CA ASN A 37 -8.71 -16.11 -15.03
C ASN A 37 -8.19 -15.75 -13.63
N PRO A 38 -8.93 -16.03 -12.54
CA PRO A 38 -8.50 -15.73 -11.19
C PRO A 38 -7.25 -16.52 -10.73
N ALA A 39 -6.91 -17.61 -11.43
CA ALA A 39 -5.69 -18.37 -11.17
C ALA A 39 -4.45 -17.81 -11.91
N ASN A 40 -4.63 -16.82 -12.78
CA ASN A 40 -3.54 -16.23 -13.57
C ASN A 40 -3.61 -14.70 -13.53
N ILE A 41 -3.29 -14.13 -12.38
CA ILE A 41 -3.26 -12.68 -12.15
C ILE A 41 -1.81 -12.24 -12.05
N THR A 42 -1.46 -11.21 -12.81
CA THR A 42 -0.15 -10.56 -12.75
C THR A 42 -0.28 -9.17 -12.14
N LEU A 43 0.47 -8.89 -11.09
CA LEU A 43 0.63 -7.52 -10.57
C LEU A 43 1.75 -6.82 -11.34
N MET A 44 1.51 -5.57 -11.70
CA MET A 44 2.53 -4.72 -12.31
C MET A 44 2.55 -3.35 -11.65
N GLY A 45 3.74 -2.80 -11.46
CA GLY A 45 3.91 -1.46 -10.92
C GLY A 45 5.21 -0.81 -11.35
N GLU A 46 5.21 0.51 -11.38
CA GLU A 46 6.36 1.37 -11.67
C GLU A 46 6.66 2.25 -10.46
N SER A 47 7.95 2.46 -10.14
CA SER A 47 8.41 3.29 -9.03
C SER A 47 7.77 2.88 -7.69
N ALA A 48 7.00 3.73 -7.05
CA ALA A 48 6.27 3.40 -5.81
C ALA A 48 5.30 2.22 -5.99
N GLY A 49 4.73 2.05 -7.19
CA GLY A 49 3.91 0.89 -7.55
C GLY A 49 4.73 -0.40 -7.61
N ALA A 50 5.97 -0.36 -8.09
CA ALA A 50 6.88 -1.51 -8.07
C ALA A 50 7.30 -1.88 -6.64
N CYS A 51 7.56 -0.88 -5.80
CA CYS A 51 7.80 -1.09 -4.38
C CYS A 51 6.59 -1.77 -3.72
N SER A 52 5.37 -1.31 -3.99
CA SER A 52 4.13 -1.91 -3.50
C SER A 52 3.98 -3.37 -3.94
N VAL A 53 4.20 -3.67 -5.22
CA VAL A 53 4.18 -5.04 -5.75
C VAL A 53 5.17 -5.93 -5.01
N SER A 54 6.39 -5.45 -4.79
CA SER A 54 7.43 -6.17 -4.06
C SER A 54 7.03 -6.44 -2.60
N LEU A 55 6.40 -5.47 -1.93
CA LEU A 55 5.87 -5.64 -0.58
C LEU A 55 4.74 -6.69 -0.53
N HIS A 56 3.87 -6.72 -1.54
CA HIS A 56 2.82 -7.73 -1.65
C HIS A 56 3.38 -9.15 -1.88
N LEU A 57 4.51 -9.29 -2.58
CA LEU A 57 5.21 -10.57 -2.69
C LEU A 57 5.67 -11.12 -1.34
N LEU A 58 6.06 -10.23 -0.43
CA LEU A 58 6.55 -10.58 0.90
C LEU A 58 5.42 -10.78 1.92
N SER A 59 4.26 -10.16 1.70
CA SER A 59 3.15 -10.18 2.64
C SER A 59 2.38 -11.49 2.61
N PRO A 60 2.21 -12.17 3.76
CA PRO A 60 1.36 -13.35 3.84
C PRO A 60 -0.12 -13.05 3.58
N LEU A 61 -0.55 -11.77 3.71
CA LEU A 61 -1.92 -11.35 3.47
C LEU A 61 -2.28 -11.27 1.99
N SER A 62 -1.31 -11.06 1.10
CA SER A 62 -1.56 -10.75 -0.31
C SER A 62 -0.91 -11.68 -1.31
N ARG A 63 0.19 -12.35 -0.97
CA ARG A 63 0.95 -13.16 -1.92
C ARG A 63 0.17 -14.30 -2.57
N HIS A 64 -0.96 -14.72 -2.01
CA HIS A 64 -1.83 -15.75 -2.57
C HIS A 64 -2.86 -15.21 -3.57
N LEU A 65 -2.95 -13.87 -3.73
CA LEU A 65 -3.95 -13.20 -4.58
C LEU A 65 -3.49 -13.05 -6.03
N PHE A 66 -2.23 -13.32 -6.34
CA PHE A 66 -1.66 -13.18 -7.67
C PHE A 66 -0.60 -14.27 -7.93
N SER A 67 -0.29 -14.50 -9.20
CA SER A 67 0.61 -15.57 -9.65
C SER A 67 1.97 -15.05 -10.10
N GLN A 68 2.01 -13.83 -10.61
CA GLN A 68 3.19 -13.23 -11.25
C GLN A 68 3.28 -11.75 -10.88
N ALA A 69 4.51 -11.21 -10.98
CA ALA A 69 4.77 -9.81 -10.65
C ALA A 69 5.77 -9.21 -11.64
N ILE A 70 5.51 -7.94 -12.02
CA ILE A 70 6.41 -7.12 -12.82
C ILE A 70 6.70 -5.85 -12.01
N MET A 71 7.96 -5.63 -11.70
CA MET A 71 8.43 -4.47 -10.94
C MET A 71 9.36 -3.65 -11.83
N GLN A 72 8.98 -2.40 -12.07
CA GLN A 72 9.74 -1.48 -12.90
C GLN A 72 10.28 -0.33 -12.03
N SER A 73 11.59 -0.15 -12.04
CA SER A 73 12.30 0.98 -11.41
C SER A 73 12.23 1.05 -9.87
N ALA A 74 11.82 0.00 -9.18
CA ALA A 74 11.93 -0.10 -7.73
C ALA A 74 11.67 -1.54 -7.22
N SER A 75 11.93 -1.73 -5.93
CA SER A 75 11.63 -2.96 -5.17
C SER A 75 11.35 -2.62 -3.71
N ALA A 76 11.09 -3.62 -2.86
CA ALA A 76 10.91 -3.43 -1.42
C ALA A 76 12.16 -2.90 -0.69
N THR A 77 13.34 -2.96 -1.32
CA THR A 77 14.62 -2.54 -0.73
C THR A 77 14.99 -1.08 -1.02
N VAL A 78 14.14 -0.32 -1.70
CA VAL A 78 14.38 1.12 -1.92
C VAL A 78 14.34 1.87 -0.59
N PRO A 79 15.26 2.84 -0.36
CA PRO A 79 15.41 3.49 0.94
C PRO A 79 14.21 4.36 1.34
N TRP A 80 13.39 4.78 0.39
CA TRP A 80 12.19 5.59 0.60
C TRP A 80 10.90 4.77 0.74
N GLY A 81 10.96 3.44 0.55
CA GLY A 81 9.77 2.58 0.48
C GLY A 81 9.09 2.34 1.81
N VAL A 82 9.86 2.32 2.90
CA VAL A 82 9.37 2.14 4.27
C VAL A 82 10.09 3.13 5.19
N ILE A 83 9.36 3.78 6.06
CA ILE A 83 9.90 4.68 7.10
C ILE A 83 9.44 4.22 8.47
N THR A 84 10.11 4.69 9.53
CA THR A 84 9.73 4.37 10.90
C THR A 84 8.43 5.07 11.30
N LYS A 85 7.79 4.55 12.33
CA LYS A 85 6.58 5.17 12.91
C LYS A 85 6.86 6.59 13.39
N GLU A 86 8.01 6.79 14.03
CA GLU A 86 8.45 8.09 14.55
C GLU A 86 8.60 9.11 13.43
N GLU A 87 9.27 8.74 12.34
CA GLU A 87 9.42 9.61 11.18
C GLU A 87 8.08 9.89 10.50
N SER A 88 7.23 8.89 10.37
CA SER A 88 5.90 9.04 9.79
C SER A 88 5.02 9.99 10.61
N LEU A 89 5.03 9.84 11.94
CA LEU A 89 4.31 10.73 12.87
C LEU A 89 4.82 12.17 12.75
N MET A 90 6.15 12.36 12.77
CA MET A 90 6.76 13.68 12.63
C MET A 90 6.34 14.38 11.32
N ARG A 91 6.37 13.66 10.22
CA ARG A 91 5.94 14.19 8.90
C ARG A 91 4.44 14.50 8.86
N GLY A 92 3.63 13.63 9.45
CA GLY A 92 2.18 13.83 9.57
C GLY A 92 1.82 15.07 10.39
N LEU A 93 2.45 15.25 11.55
CA LEU A 93 2.27 16.43 12.39
C LEU A 93 2.72 17.72 11.67
N ARG A 94 3.84 17.65 10.94
CA ARG A 94 4.29 18.79 10.13
C ARG A 94 3.30 19.15 9.03
N LEU A 95 2.70 18.16 8.38
CA LEU A 95 1.65 18.40 7.40
C LEU A 95 0.43 19.06 8.04
N ALA A 96 -0.03 18.53 9.18
CA ALA A 96 -1.17 19.10 9.91
C ALA A 96 -0.92 20.57 10.29
N GLU A 97 0.30 20.90 10.76
CA GLU A 97 0.70 22.29 11.08
C GLU A 97 0.64 23.18 9.83
N LEU A 98 1.21 22.74 8.71
CA LEU A 98 1.18 23.50 7.44
C LEU A 98 -0.23 23.72 6.92
N MET A 99 -1.12 22.75 7.14
CA MET A 99 -2.53 22.82 6.75
C MET A 99 -3.39 23.55 7.79
N LYS A 100 -2.78 24.04 8.88
CA LYS A 100 -3.47 24.73 9.99
C LYS A 100 -4.61 23.90 10.60
N CYS A 101 -4.41 22.59 10.67
CA CYS A 101 -5.36 21.72 11.36
C CYS A 101 -5.34 22.00 12.87
N PRO A 102 -6.50 21.99 13.56
CA PRO A 102 -6.54 22.15 15.00
C PRO A 102 -5.78 21.01 15.68
N HIS A 103 -4.96 21.35 16.68
CA HIS A 103 -4.19 20.41 17.49
C HIS A 103 -4.91 20.20 18.83
N GLU A 104 -6.07 19.57 18.83
CA GLU A 104 -6.62 19.03 20.06
C GLU A 104 -6.18 17.56 20.17
N ARG A 105 -5.32 17.31 21.15
CA ARG A 105 -5.01 15.95 21.62
C ARG A 105 -5.91 15.61 22.79
#